data_9ed89fbd60ea9ba53b0d727bbe3ab5a4
#
_entry.id   9ed89fbd60ea9ba53b0d727bbe3ab5a4
#
_cell.length_a   1.000
_cell.length_b   1.000
_cell.length_c   1.000
_cell.angle_alpha   90.00
_cell.angle_beta   90.00
_cell.angle_gamma   90.00
#
_symmetry.space_group_name_H-M   'P 1'
#
loop_
_entity.id
_entity.type
_entity.pdbx_description
1 polymer ?
#
loop_
_entity_poly.entity_id
_entity_poly.type
_entity_poly.pdbx_seq_one_letter_code
_entity_poly.pdbx_strand_id
1 'polypeptide(L)'
;MYRRIIEETTAKVLAGMETVNRAMAETVIRWAEKGIDSGFVDRAGRVWSVESYATTVIRTTVNRTYNELRTSRMQDYGVDLVLVSSLPDPRPACSRIQGKVASLSFPSSNPKYPSVYEFGYGTPWGLRGVNCRHMFFPYIEGLSENNQIQYDIREAQERYELSQKQRYYERQIRKAKRSLKLAEAAGDEELIQKYKQLVRARQAKIREFIAEHDLPRRYDKERVIM
;
A
#
# COMPACT_ATOMS: atom_id res chain seq x y z
N MET A 1 1.73 16.54 17.34
CA MET A 1 1.22 17.26 16.14
C MET A 1 1.04 16.34 14.94
N TYR A 2 2.06 15.65 14.43
CA TYR A 2 1.97 14.72 13.26
C TYR A 2 0.92 13.62 13.41
N ARG A 3 0.92 12.94 14.55
CA ARG A 3 -0.05 11.89 14.88
C ARG A 3 -1.48 12.38 14.77
N ARG A 4 -1.78 13.54 15.37
CA ARG A 4 -3.12 14.10 15.40
C ARG A 4 -3.67 14.36 13.99
N ILE A 5 -2.86 14.91 13.09
CA ILE A 5 -3.28 15.13 11.69
C ILE A 5 -3.63 13.82 11.00
N ILE A 6 -2.81 12.76 11.19
CA ILE A 6 -3.07 11.43 10.64
C ILE A 6 -4.34 10.83 11.25
N GLU A 7 -4.52 10.95 12.57
CA GLU A 7 -5.69 10.43 13.26
C GLU A 7 -6.98 11.08 12.75
N GLU A 8 -7.00 12.41 12.64
CA GLU A 8 -8.13 13.19 12.13
C GLU A 8 -8.46 12.82 10.66
N THR A 9 -7.48 12.78 9.79
CA THR A 9 -7.70 12.45 8.37
C THR A 9 -8.07 10.98 8.17
N THR A 10 -7.51 10.08 8.97
CA THR A 10 -7.89 8.66 8.95
C THR A 10 -9.33 8.47 9.45
N ALA A 11 -9.73 9.16 10.52
CA ALA A 11 -11.09 9.10 11.05
C ALA A 11 -12.13 9.54 10.01
N LYS A 12 -11.86 10.60 9.22
CA LYS A 12 -12.74 11.01 8.13
C LYS A 12 -12.91 9.92 7.05
N VAL A 13 -11.82 9.20 6.71
CA VAL A 13 -11.90 8.08 5.76
C VAL A 13 -12.74 6.94 6.33
N LEU A 14 -12.54 6.58 7.59
CA LEU A 14 -13.27 5.51 8.27
C LEU A 14 -14.76 5.84 8.41
N ALA A 15 -15.10 7.11 8.60
CA ALA A 15 -16.47 7.61 8.63
C ALA A 15 -17.11 7.75 7.24
N GLY A 16 -16.38 7.44 6.16
CA GLY A 16 -16.89 7.57 4.79
C GLY A 16 -16.98 9.02 4.28
N MET A 17 -16.44 9.98 5.02
CA MET A 17 -16.50 11.41 4.68
C MET A 17 -15.49 11.80 3.60
N GLU A 18 -14.39 11.05 3.48
CA GLU A 18 -13.31 11.32 2.53
C GLU A 18 -12.75 10.04 1.90
N THR A 19 -12.20 10.18 0.69
CA THR A 19 -11.40 9.12 0.07
C THR A 19 -10.00 9.06 0.68
N VAL A 20 -9.36 7.88 0.65
CA VAL A 20 -7.96 7.71 1.08
C VAL A 20 -7.01 8.67 0.36
N ASN A 21 -7.22 8.92 -0.95
CA ASN A 21 -6.38 9.84 -1.72
C ASN A 21 -6.54 11.29 -1.25
N ARG A 22 -7.75 11.73 -0.91
CA ARG A 22 -8.01 13.08 -0.38
C ARG A 22 -7.40 13.25 1.01
N ALA A 23 -7.58 12.27 1.89
CA ALA A 23 -6.98 12.27 3.23
C ALA A 23 -5.45 12.36 3.17
N MET A 24 -4.81 11.65 2.24
CA MET A 24 -3.37 11.77 2.00
C MET A 24 -2.96 13.18 1.56
N ALA A 25 -3.70 13.77 0.62
CA ALA A 25 -3.42 15.13 0.14
C ALA A 25 -3.58 16.16 1.28
N GLU A 26 -4.68 16.10 2.03
CA GLU A 26 -4.92 16.98 3.19
C GLU A 26 -3.82 16.84 4.25
N THR A 27 -3.40 15.61 4.55
CA THR A 27 -2.32 15.38 5.51
C THR A 27 -1.02 16.04 5.06
N VAL A 28 -0.63 15.89 3.78
CA VAL A 28 0.61 16.49 3.24
C VAL A 28 0.53 18.01 3.26
N ILE A 29 -0.61 18.60 2.86
CA ILE A 29 -0.83 20.05 2.89
C ILE A 29 -0.71 20.57 4.32
N ARG A 30 -1.44 20.00 5.27
CA ARG A 30 -1.41 20.41 6.69
C ARG A 30 -0.03 20.27 7.33
N TRP A 31 0.76 19.30 6.88
CA TRP A 31 2.15 19.18 7.33
C TRP A 31 3.02 20.27 6.72
N ALA A 32 2.88 20.57 5.43
CA ALA A 32 3.61 21.65 4.78
C ALA A 32 3.29 23.01 5.42
N GLU A 33 2.02 23.30 5.73
CA GLU A 33 1.59 24.51 6.46
C GLU A 33 2.23 24.64 7.85
N LYS A 34 2.67 23.51 8.43
CA LYS A 34 3.38 23.48 9.74
C LYS A 34 4.91 23.41 9.56
N GLY A 35 5.43 23.71 8.37
CA GLY A 35 6.86 23.72 8.08
C GLY A 35 7.49 22.32 7.97
N ILE A 36 6.66 21.28 7.73
CA ILE A 36 7.16 19.93 7.54
C ILE A 36 7.23 19.62 6.05
N ASP A 37 8.30 20.02 5.46
CA ASP A 37 8.63 19.87 4.04
C ASP A 37 9.76 18.84 3.79
N SER A 38 10.54 18.55 4.82
CA SER A 38 11.65 17.60 4.77
C SER A 38 11.20 16.16 4.97
N GLY A 39 11.93 15.20 4.40
CA GLY A 39 11.64 13.78 4.51
C GLY A 39 11.86 13.23 5.93
N PHE A 40 11.20 12.13 6.22
CA PHE A 40 11.41 11.35 7.46
C PHE A 40 12.55 10.37 7.28
N VAL A 41 13.40 10.24 8.29
CA VAL A 41 14.49 9.25 8.29
C VAL A 41 14.05 8.07 9.14
N ASP A 42 14.08 6.86 8.58
CA ASP A 42 13.78 5.64 9.34
C ASP A 42 15.01 5.16 10.13
N ARG A 43 14.80 4.12 10.96
CA ARG A 43 15.87 3.52 11.77
C ARG A 43 17.08 3.02 10.97
N ALA A 44 16.87 2.69 9.70
CA ALA A 44 17.92 2.22 8.80
C ALA A 44 18.58 3.37 8.01
N GLY A 45 18.32 4.64 8.37
CA GLY A 45 18.86 5.81 7.71
C GLY A 45 18.23 6.15 6.36
N ARG A 46 17.13 5.49 5.96
CA ARG A 46 16.47 5.75 4.69
C ARG A 46 15.56 6.97 4.79
N VAL A 47 15.71 7.89 3.85
CA VAL A 47 14.88 9.10 3.77
C VAL A 47 13.57 8.79 3.04
N TRP A 48 12.46 9.03 3.71
CA TRP A 48 11.11 8.92 3.17
C TRP A 48 10.59 10.31 2.82
N SER A 49 10.07 10.48 1.61
CA SER A 49 9.34 11.72 1.33
C SER A 49 8.07 11.79 2.19
N VAL A 50 7.67 13.00 2.56
CA VAL A 50 6.43 13.28 3.31
C VAL A 50 5.22 12.58 2.69
N GLU A 51 5.08 12.67 1.36
CA GLU A 51 4.04 12.00 0.58
C GLU A 51 4.06 10.46 0.74
N SER A 52 5.25 9.85 0.64
CA SER A 52 5.40 8.39 0.77
C SER A 52 5.07 7.92 2.18
N TYR A 53 5.48 8.69 3.19
CA TYR A 53 5.20 8.40 4.58
C TYR A 53 3.70 8.51 4.88
N ALA A 54 3.06 9.64 4.53
CA ALA A 54 1.62 9.85 4.69
C ALA A 54 0.81 8.74 3.99
N THR A 55 1.16 8.43 2.75
CA THR A 55 0.50 7.35 1.98
C THR A 55 0.59 6.01 2.70
N THR A 56 1.78 5.66 3.20
CA THR A 56 1.99 4.38 3.88
C THR A 56 1.21 4.30 5.17
N VAL A 57 1.26 5.34 5.99
CA VAL A 57 0.59 5.35 7.31
C VAL A 57 -0.92 5.33 7.13
N ILE A 58 -1.50 6.24 6.35
CA ILE A 58 -2.97 6.32 6.18
C ILE A 58 -3.52 5.02 5.61
N ARG A 59 -2.94 4.50 4.52
CA ARG A 59 -3.40 3.24 3.91
C ARG A 59 -3.28 2.06 4.84
N THR A 60 -2.18 1.97 5.58
CA THR A 60 -1.97 0.87 6.53
C THR A 60 -2.96 0.96 7.68
N THR A 61 -3.17 2.15 8.25
CA THR A 61 -4.10 2.36 9.36
C THR A 61 -5.53 2.08 8.95
N VAL A 62 -6.00 2.65 7.83
CA VAL A 62 -7.35 2.41 7.30
C VAL A 62 -7.59 0.91 7.04
N ASN A 63 -6.66 0.26 6.33
CA ASN A 63 -6.77 -1.18 6.04
C ASN A 63 -6.79 -2.00 7.34
N ARG A 64 -5.94 -1.68 8.30
CA ARG A 64 -5.87 -2.34 9.58
C ARG A 64 -7.18 -2.21 10.35
N THR A 65 -7.69 -1.00 10.52
CA THR A 65 -8.92 -0.75 11.26
C THR A 65 -10.13 -1.47 10.66
N TYR A 66 -10.34 -1.40 9.34
CA TYR A 66 -11.43 -2.14 8.70
C TYR A 66 -11.34 -3.63 8.93
N ASN A 67 -10.14 -4.18 8.93
CA ASN A 67 -9.98 -5.60 9.11
C ASN A 67 -10.04 -6.04 10.58
N GLU A 68 -9.59 -5.21 11.52
CA GLU A 68 -9.78 -5.46 12.95
C GLU A 68 -11.27 -5.47 13.31
N LEU A 69 -12.05 -4.51 12.80
CA LEU A 69 -13.51 -4.51 12.96
C LEU A 69 -14.14 -5.77 12.38
N ARG A 70 -13.71 -6.19 11.18
CA ARG A 70 -14.24 -7.40 10.54
C ARG A 70 -13.89 -8.66 11.31
N THR A 71 -12.64 -8.81 11.75
CA THR A 71 -12.22 -9.99 12.53
C THR A 71 -12.87 -10.04 13.90
N SER A 72 -13.03 -8.90 14.58
CA SER A 72 -13.79 -8.82 15.84
C SER A 72 -15.23 -9.31 15.65
N ARG A 73 -15.92 -8.84 14.59
CA ARG A 73 -17.27 -9.31 14.29
C ARG A 73 -17.34 -10.80 13.99
N MET A 74 -16.35 -11.35 13.26
CA MET A 74 -16.28 -12.80 13.04
C MET A 74 -16.18 -13.56 14.35
N GLN A 75 -15.32 -13.09 15.27
CA GLN A 75 -15.15 -13.68 16.60
C GLN A 75 -16.42 -13.58 17.45
N ASP A 76 -17.15 -12.44 17.41
CA ASP A 76 -18.43 -12.27 18.08
C ASP A 76 -19.48 -13.33 17.65
N TYR A 77 -19.40 -13.81 16.40
CA TYR A 77 -20.24 -14.86 15.86
C TYR A 77 -19.61 -16.26 15.95
N GLY A 78 -18.52 -16.42 16.68
CA GLY A 78 -17.83 -17.71 16.86
C GLY A 78 -17.10 -18.21 15.59
N VAL A 79 -16.88 -17.35 14.61
CA VAL A 79 -16.15 -17.71 13.38
C VAL A 79 -14.65 -17.46 13.58
N ASP A 80 -13.88 -18.55 13.69
CA ASP A 80 -12.43 -18.51 13.84
C ASP A 80 -11.68 -18.71 12.51
N LEU A 81 -12.28 -19.39 11.54
CA LEU A 81 -11.63 -19.63 10.26
C LEU A 81 -11.87 -18.47 9.29
N VAL A 82 -10.80 -18.07 8.61
CA VAL A 82 -10.82 -17.01 7.60
C VAL A 82 -10.20 -17.47 6.30
N LEU A 83 -10.81 -17.08 5.19
CA LEU A 83 -10.23 -17.18 3.86
C LEU A 83 -9.43 -15.92 3.56
N VAL A 84 -8.14 -16.06 3.31
CA VAL A 84 -7.25 -14.95 2.97
C VAL A 84 -7.39 -14.62 1.48
N SER A 85 -7.71 -13.37 1.13
CA SER A 85 -7.82 -12.96 -0.27
C SER A 85 -6.53 -13.19 -1.07
N SER A 86 -6.65 -13.34 -2.39
CA SER A 86 -5.50 -13.50 -3.30
C SER A 86 -5.21 -12.22 -4.07
N LEU A 87 -3.94 -11.99 -4.36
CA LEU A 87 -3.43 -10.88 -5.17
C LEU A 87 -2.34 -11.39 -6.12
N PRO A 88 -2.24 -10.86 -7.34
CA PRO A 88 -1.23 -11.33 -8.29
C PRO A 88 0.20 -10.92 -7.92
N ASP A 89 0.38 -9.83 -7.14
CA ASP A 89 1.67 -9.27 -6.71
C ASP A 89 1.74 -9.12 -5.18
N PRO A 90 1.57 -10.21 -4.39
CA PRO A 90 1.58 -10.15 -2.93
C PRO A 90 2.98 -9.85 -2.42
N ARG A 91 3.07 -9.27 -1.22
CA ARG A 91 4.36 -9.22 -0.52
C ARG A 91 4.85 -10.66 -0.22
N PRO A 92 6.17 -10.91 -0.17
CA PRO A 92 6.72 -12.25 0.13
C PRO A 92 6.14 -12.88 1.39
N ALA A 93 5.92 -12.09 2.45
CA ALA A 93 5.30 -12.57 3.69
C ALA A 93 3.86 -13.08 3.52
N CYS A 94 3.14 -12.61 2.50
CA CYS A 94 1.75 -12.97 2.25
C CYS A 94 1.59 -14.07 1.20
N SER A 95 2.58 -14.28 0.32
CA SER A 95 2.50 -15.23 -0.80
C SER A 95 2.25 -16.66 -0.37
N ARG A 96 2.69 -17.05 0.84
CA ARG A 96 2.55 -18.41 1.36
C ARG A 96 1.16 -18.75 1.85
N ILE A 97 0.37 -17.73 2.24
CA ILE A 97 -0.93 -17.91 2.90
C ILE A 97 -2.11 -17.35 2.09
N GLN A 98 -1.85 -16.48 1.11
CA GLN A 98 -2.93 -15.95 0.27
C GLN A 98 -3.71 -17.07 -0.42
N GLY A 99 -5.01 -16.88 -0.61
CA GLY A 99 -5.90 -17.86 -1.22
C GLY A 99 -6.20 -19.09 -0.35
N LYS A 100 -5.66 -19.15 0.87
CA LYS A 100 -5.85 -20.28 1.77
C LYS A 100 -6.73 -19.92 2.96
N VAL A 101 -7.27 -20.95 3.59
CA VAL A 101 -7.98 -20.83 4.86
C VAL A 101 -6.98 -20.88 6.01
N ALA A 102 -7.18 -20.06 7.04
CA ALA A 102 -6.37 -20.01 8.25
C ALA A 102 -7.24 -19.74 9.48
N SER A 103 -6.76 -20.12 10.66
CA SER A 103 -7.38 -19.85 11.94
C SER A 103 -6.92 -18.49 12.50
N LEU A 104 -7.81 -17.73 13.12
CA LEU A 104 -7.52 -16.51 13.87
C LEU A 104 -6.95 -16.78 15.27
N SER A 105 -7.00 -18.03 15.73
CA SER A 105 -6.49 -18.47 17.04
C SER A 105 -5.05 -18.97 16.97
N PHE A 106 -4.34 -18.92 18.11
CA PHE A 106 -3.02 -19.54 18.26
C PHE A 106 -2.94 -20.30 19.60
N PRO A 107 -2.65 -21.62 19.56
CA PRO A 107 -2.54 -22.44 18.37
C PRO A 107 -3.84 -22.47 17.55
N SER A 108 -3.79 -22.93 16.31
CA SER A 108 -4.99 -23.06 15.47
C SER A 108 -6.08 -23.87 16.15
N SER A 109 -7.31 -23.40 16.09
CA SER A 109 -8.49 -24.11 16.61
C SER A 109 -8.82 -25.40 15.82
N ASN A 110 -8.34 -25.49 14.58
CA ASN A 110 -8.53 -26.62 13.70
C ASN A 110 -7.18 -27.02 13.05
N PRO A 111 -6.61 -28.20 13.38
CA PRO A 111 -5.29 -28.62 12.92
C PRO A 111 -5.17 -28.77 11.38
N LYS A 112 -6.29 -28.80 10.66
CA LYS A 112 -6.33 -28.81 9.20
C LYS A 112 -5.85 -27.49 8.59
N TYR A 113 -5.95 -26.37 9.33
CA TYR A 113 -5.65 -25.03 8.85
C TYR A 113 -4.56 -24.39 9.73
N PRO A 114 -3.55 -23.70 9.12
CA PRO A 114 -2.53 -23.02 9.90
C PRO A 114 -3.12 -21.80 10.63
N SER A 115 -2.44 -21.35 11.68
CA SER A 115 -2.77 -20.09 12.33
C SER A 115 -2.24 -18.90 11.52
N VAL A 116 -2.99 -17.79 11.46
CA VAL A 116 -2.52 -16.51 10.85
C VAL A 116 -1.24 -16.01 11.52
N TYR A 117 -1.00 -16.35 12.78
CA TYR A 117 0.17 -15.94 13.55
C TYR A 117 1.46 -16.60 13.06
N GLU A 118 1.39 -17.78 12.46
CA GLU A 118 2.54 -18.45 11.82
C GLU A 118 3.10 -17.63 10.63
N PHE A 119 2.28 -16.74 10.06
CA PHE A 119 2.64 -15.82 8.98
C PHE A 119 2.91 -14.40 9.47
N GLY A 120 3.18 -14.24 10.77
CA GLY A 120 3.52 -12.97 11.40
C GLY A 120 2.35 -12.00 11.51
N TYR A 121 1.10 -12.48 11.58
CA TYR A 121 -0.05 -11.61 11.85
C TYR A 121 0.17 -10.76 13.09
N GLY A 122 -0.17 -9.47 13.01
CA GLY A 122 0.08 -8.50 14.08
C GLY A 122 1.47 -7.85 14.07
N THR A 123 2.41 -8.31 13.21
CA THR A 123 3.72 -7.69 13.05
C THR A 123 3.79 -6.77 11.82
N PRO A 124 4.62 -5.72 11.82
CA PRO A 124 4.72 -4.80 10.68
C PRO A 124 5.15 -5.47 9.37
N TRP A 125 5.94 -6.52 9.44
CA TRP A 125 6.50 -7.25 8.27
C TRP A 125 5.66 -8.45 7.84
N GLY A 126 4.80 -8.98 8.71
CA GLY A 126 4.01 -10.18 8.48
C GLY A 126 2.69 -9.96 7.76
N LEU A 127 1.84 -10.98 7.80
CA LEU A 127 0.49 -10.94 7.26
C LEU A 127 -0.29 -9.78 7.89
N ARG A 128 -0.99 -9.00 7.10
CA ARG A 128 -1.71 -7.79 7.52
C ARG A 128 -0.83 -6.66 8.09
N GLY A 129 0.49 -6.77 7.96
CA GLY A 129 1.43 -5.71 8.31
C GLY A 129 1.44 -4.52 7.33
N VAL A 130 2.50 -3.69 7.38
CA VAL A 130 2.61 -2.45 6.59
C VAL A 130 2.42 -2.70 5.09
N ASN A 131 1.57 -1.89 4.45
CA ASN A 131 1.21 -1.99 3.04
C ASN A 131 0.58 -3.32 2.60
N CYS A 132 0.11 -4.16 3.52
CA CYS A 132 -0.65 -5.34 3.17
C CYS A 132 -2.01 -4.94 2.59
N ARG A 133 -2.42 -5.59 1.49
CA ARG A 133 -3.70 -5.35 0.80
C ARG A 133 -4.68 -6.51 0.95
N HIS A 134 -4.24 -7.60 1.61
CA HIS A 134 -5.09 -8.77 1.81
C HIS A 134 -6.25 -8.47 2.75
N MET A 135 -7.37 -9.11 2.48
CA MET A 135 -8.59 -9.08 3.29
C MET A 135 -8.86 -10.48 3.82
N PHE A 136 -9.52 -10.56 4.96
CA PHE A 136 -10.03 -11.77 5.54
C PHE A 136 -11.53 -11.89 5.29
N PHE A 137 -11.96 -13.03 4.78
CA PHE A 137 -13.38 -13.36 4.64
C PHE A 137 -13.72 -14.45 5.64
N PRO A 138 -14.92 -14.44 6.26
CA PRO A 138 -15.34 -15.54 7.13
C PRO A 138 -15.37 -16.84 6.33
N TYR A 139 -14.92 -17.92 6.95
CA TYR A 139 -14.95 -19.24 6.36
C TYR A 139 -15.60 -20.22 7.33
N ILE A 140 -16.65 -20.91 6.89
CA ILE A 140 -17.36 -21.94 7.65
C ILE A 140 -17.17 -23.25 6.90
N GLU A 141 -16.51 -24.20 7.54
CA GLU A 141 -16.23 -25.50 6.93
C GLU A 141 -17.55 -26.23 6.59
N GLY A 142 -17.63 -26.78 5.40
CA GLY A 142 -18.82 -27.42 4.88
C GLY A 142 -19.91 -26.51 4.28
N LEU A 143 -19.79 -25.17 4.50
CA LEU A 143 -20.71 -24.18 3.92
C LEU A 143 -20.03 -23.21 2.97
N SER A 144 -18.79 -22.82 3.27
CA SER A 144 -18.04 -21.84 2.47
C SER A 144 -17.21 -22.54 1.40
N GLU A 145 -17.21 -21.95 0.20
CA GLU A 145 -16.34 -22.37 -0.91
C GLU A 145 -15.14 -21.45 -1.01
N ASN A 146 -13.97 -22.01 -1.35
CA ASN A 146 -12.78 -21.25 -1.62
C ASN A 146 -12.67 -20.95 -3.12
N ASN A 147 -13.10 -19.77 -3.54
CA ASN A 147 -13.03 -19.24 -4.92
C ASN A 147 -11.86 -18.28 -5.12
N GLN A 148 -10.90 -18.21 -4.21
CA GLN A 148 -9.70 -17.41 -4.39
C GLN A 148 -8.75 -18.07 -5.39
N ILE A 149 -8.18 -17.25 -6.28
CA ILE A 149 -7.17 -17.71 -7.25
C ILE A 149 -5.96 -18.21 -6.47
N GLN A 150 -5.53 -19.43 -6.80
CA GLN A 150 -4.32 -20.02 -6.23
C GLN A 150 -3.12 -19.66 -7.12
N TYR A 151 -2.39 -18.61 -6.75
CA TYR A 151 -1.19 -18.20 -7.46
C TYR A 151 0.00 -19.09 -7.07
N ASP A 152 0.81 -19.46 -8.04
CA ASP A 152 2.12 -20.04 -7.75
C ASP A 152 3.00 -19.02 -7.00
N ILE A 153 3.71 -19.50 -5.96
CA ILE A 153 4.49 -18.62 -5.09
C ILE A 153 5.62 -17.94 -5.84
N ARG A 154 6.29 -18.65 -6.75
CA ARG A 154 7.41 -18.13 -7.52
C ARG A 154 6.93 -17.07 -8.52
N GLU A 155 5.89 -17.37 -9.29
CA GLU A 155 5.29 -16.41 -10.21
C GLU A 155 4.79 -15.15 -9.47
N ALA A 156 4.17 -15.31 -8.32
CA ALA A 156 3.69 -14.21 -7.49
C ALA A 156 4.84 -13.33 -6.98
N GLN A 157 6.00 -13.91 -6.66
CA GLN A 157 7.21 -13.18 -6.28
C GLN A 157 7.81 -12.42 -7.46
N GLU A 158 7.92 -13.04 -8.63
CA GLU A 158 8.39 -12.38 -9.85
C GLU A 158 7.51 -11.17 -10.20
N ARG A 159 6.19 -11.33 -10.14
CA ARG A 159 5.23 -10.22 -10.33
C ARG A 159 5.38 -9.12 -9.28
N TYR A 160 5.66 -9.50 -8.02
CA TYR A 160 5.93 -8.52 -6.97
C TYR A 160 7.18 -7.69 -7.28
N GLU A 161 8.27 -8.29 -7.72
CA GLU A 161 9.51 -7.60 -8.09
C GLU A 161 9.29 -6.63 -9.25
N LEU A 162 8.59 -7.06 -10.30
CA LEU A 162 8.19 -6.20 -11.41
C LEU A 162 7.34 -5.01 -10.92
N SER A 163 6.38 -5.27 -10.04
CA SER A 163 5.56 -4.21 -9.41
C SER A 163 6.40 -3.22 -8.59
N GLN A 164 7.44 -3.69 -7.86
CA GLN A 164 8.37 -2.80 -7.14
C GLN A 164 9.20 -1.94 -8.10
N LYS A 165 9.68 -2.51 -9.20
CA LYS A 165 10.42 -1.79 -10.24
C LYS A 165 9.55 -0.74 -10.95
N GLN A 166 8.29 -1.08 -11.26
CA GLN A 166 7.31 -0.11 -11.77
C GLN A 166 7.09 1.04 -10.77
N ARG A 167 6.91 0.75 -9.48
CA ARG A 167 6.80 1.78 -8.42
C ARG A 167 8.04 2.66 -8.31
N TYR A 168 9.22 2.12 -8.57
CA TYR A 168 10.43 2.94 -8.64
C TYR A 168 10.35 3.97 -9.77
N TYR A 169 9.96 3.58 -10.98
CA TYR A 169 9.79 4.52 -12.10
C TYR A 169 8.70 5.57 -11.82
N GLU A 170 7.57 5.17 -11.26
CA GLU A 170 6.51 6.09 -10.85
C GLU A 170 7.01 7.16 -9.84
N ARG A 171 7.80 6.76 -8.86
CA ARG A 171 8.45 7.70 -7.92
C ARG A 171 9.41 8.64 -8.62
N GLN A 172 10.18 8.15 -9.60
CA GLN A 172 11.10 8.99 -10.38
C GLN A 172 10.34 10.03 -11.22
N ILE A 173 9.21 9.66 -11.80
CA ILE A 173 8.34 10.60 -12.54
C ILE A 173 7.78 11.66 -11.59
N ARG A 174 7.25 11.29 -10.43
CA ARG A 174 6.76 12.27 -9.43
C ARG A 174 7.86 13.22 -8.98
N LYS A 175 9.08 12.71 -8.75
CA LYS A 175 10.23 13.56 -8.40
C LYS A 175 10.52 14.59 -9.49
N ALA A 176 10.54 14.20 -10.77
CA ALA A 176 10.76 15.12 -11.88
C ALA A 176 9.62 16.13 -12.03
N LYS A 177 8.37 15.70 -11.88
CA LYS A 177 7.20 16.59 -11.93
C LYS A 177 7.20 17.62 -10.80
N ARG A 178 7.64 17.26 -9.58
CA ARG A 178 7.81 18.22 -8.48
C ARG A 178 8.87 19.26 -8.81
N SER A 179 10.03 18.82 -9.32
CA SER A 179 11.08 19.75 -9.73
C SER A 179 10.61 20.70 -10.85
N LEU A 180 9.82 20.19 -11.80
CA LEU A 180 9.22 21.03 -12.85
C LEU A 180 8.29 22.09 -12.25
N LYS A 181 7.40 21.73 -11.35
CA LYS A 181 6.49 22.70 -10.71
C LYS A 181 7.24 23.76 -9.90
N LEU A 182 8.34 23.39 -9.24
CA LEU A 182 9.18 24.35 -8.53
C LEU A 182 9.89 25.31 -9.50
N ALA A 183 10.39 24.81 -10.65
CA ALA A 183 10.99 25.64 -11.69
C ALA A 183 9.96 26.59 -12.31
N GLU A 184 8.73 26.12 -12.57
CA GLU A 184 7.62 26.95 -13.05
C GLU A 184 7.26 28.05 -12.03
N ALA A 185 7.23 27.73 -10.75
CA ALA A 185 6.97 28.69 -9.68
C ALA A 185 8.12 29.75 -9.54
N ALA A 186 9.36 29.32 -9.80
CA ALA A 186 10.52 30.23 -9.79
C ALA A 186 10.63 31.11 -11.06
N GLY A 187 9.88 30.79 -12.13
CA GLY A 187 9.93 31.51 -13.40
C GLY A 187 11.23 31.32 -14.19
N ASP A 188 12.00 30.26 -13.91
CA ASP A 188 13.28 29.99 -14.57
C ASP A 188 13.05 29.08 -15.79
N GLU A 189 13.09 29.69 -16.98
CA GLU A 189 12.78 29.01 -18.25
C GLU A 189 13.80 27.90 -18.57
N GLU A 190 15.07 28.07 -18.24
CA GLU A 190 16.08 27.03 -18.47
C GLU A 190 15.81 25.80 -17.62
N LEU A 191 15.52 25.97 -16.33
CA LEU A 191 15.13 24.88 -15.44
C LEU A 191 13.80 24.25 -15.86
N ILE A 192 12.83 25.03 -16.31
CA ILE A 192 11.56 24.52 -16.83
C ILE A 192 11.81 23.58 -18.02
N GLN A 193 12.58 23.99 -19.01
CA GLN A 193 12.88 23.14 -20.17
C GLN A 193 13.66 21.88 -19.77
N LYS A 194 14.64 21.99 -18.91
CA LYS A 194 15.39 20.87 -18.36
C LYS A 194 14.47 19.85 -17.69
N TYR A 195 13.57 20.27 -16.81
CA TYR A 195 12.69 19.37 -16.11
C TYR A 195 11.55 18.82 -16.96
N LYS A 196 11.07 19.57 -17.96
CA LYS A 196 10.15 19.04 -18.99
C LYS A 196 10.78 17.87 -19.75
N GLN A 197 12.02 18.01 -20.17
CA GLN A 197 12.76 16.95 -20.84
C GLN A 197 12.96 15.74 -19.91
N LEU A 198 13.31 15.96 -18.64
CA LEU A 198 13.48 14.89 -17.66
C LEU A 198 12.18 14.13 -17.40
N VAL A 199 11.03 14.81 -17.32
CA VAL A 199 9.73 14.17 -17.17
C VAL A 199 9.44 13.27 -18.39
N ARG A 200 9.64 13.79 -19.61
CA ARG A 200 9.45 13.03 -20.87
C ARG A 200 10.34 11.78 -20.92
N ALA A 201 11.62 11.92 -20.57
CA ALA A 201 12.58 10.81 -20.55
C ALA A 201 12.17 9.71 -19.54
N ARG A 202 11.74 10.11 -18.34
CA ARG A 202 11.29 9.14 -17.31
C ARG A 202 9.97 8.46 -17.69
N GLN A 203 9.07 9.22 -18.35
CA GLN A 203 7.84 8.64 -18.89
C GLN A 203 8.08 7.69 -20.08
N ALA A 204 9.11 7.94 -20.88
CA ALA A 204 9.54 7.01 -21.94
C ALA A 204 10.04 5.70 -21.30
N LYS A 205 10.91 5.77 -20.29
CA LYS A 205 11.42 4.58 -19.57
C LYS A 205 10.34 3.70 -18.97
N ILE A 206 9.32 4.29 -18.33
CA ILE A 206 8.25 3.47 -17.78
C ILE A 206 7.39 2.85 -18.90
N ARG A 207 7.17 3.54 -20.05
CA ARG A 207 6.45 2.96 -21.19
C ARG A 207 7.16 1.73 -21.74
N GLU A 208 8.47 1.83 -21.93
CA GLU A 208 9.32 0.72 -22.36
C GLU A 208 9.21 -0.46 -21.39
N PHE A 209 9.41 -0.21 -20.10
CA PHE A 209 9.32 -1.23 -19.07
C PHE A 209 7.96 -1.93 -18.99
N ILE A 210 6.85 -1.20 -19.05
CA ILE A 210 5.52 -1.82 -18.99
C ILE A 210 5.17 -2.57 -20.28
N ALA A 211 5.68 -2.15 -21.45
CA ALA A 211 5.50 -2.87 -22.69
C ALA A 211 6.30 -4.19 -22.71
N GLU A 212 7.54 -4.18 -22.21
CA GLU A 212 8.39 -5.37 -22.10
C GLU A 212 7.78 -6.46 -21.19
N HIS A 213 7.06 -6.05 -20.13
CA HIS A 213 6.56 -6.97 -19.10
C HIS A 213 5.03 -7.11 -19.07
N ASP A 214 4.34 -6.62 -20.10
CA ASP A 214 2.87 -6.63 -20.20
C ASP A 214 2.17 -6.12 -18.92
N LEU A 215 2.61 -4.97 -18.40
CA LEU A 215 2.09 -4.39 -17.18
C LEU A 215 1.13 -3.22 -17.47
N PRO A 216 0.06 -3.07 -16.70
CA PRO A 216 -0.83 -1.91 -16.84
C PRO A 216 -0.15 -0.64 -16.35
N ARG A 217 -0.28 0.46 -17.10
CA ARG A 217 0.18 1.77 -16.65
C ARG A 217 -0.75 2.35 -15.58
N ARG A 218 -0.16 2.84 -14.49
CA ARG A 218 -0.88 3.39 -13.33
C ARG A 218 -0.68 4.90 -13.26
N TYR A 219 -1.41 5.65 -14.10
CA TYR A 219 -1.28 7.12 -14.20
C TYR A 219 -1.54 7.85 -12.88
N ASP A 220 -2.43 7.32 -12.03
CA ASP A 220 -2.71 7.84 -10.69
C ASP A 220 -1.46 7.82 -9.79
N LYS A 221 -0.55 6.87 -9.99
CA LYS A 221 0.72 6.77 -9.24
C LYS A 221 1.81 7.70 -9.74
N GLU A 222 1.63 8.31 -10.93
CA GLU A 222 2.53 9.31 -11.49
C GLU A 222 2.13 10.75 -11.14
N ARG A 223 0.99 10.94 -10.46
CA ARG A 223 0.51 12.26 -10.04
C ARG A 223 1.28 12.76 -8.84
N VAL A 224 1.57 14.05 -8.82
CA VAL A 224 2.13 14.74 -7.66
C VAL A 224 0.96 15.18 -6.78
N ILE A 225 1.00 14.81 -5.52
CA ILE A 225 0.12 15.32 -4.49
C ILE A 225 0.83 16.55 -3.92
N MET A 226 0.32 17.71 -4.21
CA MET A 226 0.73 18.97 -3.60
C MET A 226 -0.47 19.65 -3.02
#